data_2bd1c5ee4dd35e25a8fe816a4835b8c6
#
_entry.id   2bd1c5ee4dd35e25a8fe816a4835b8c6
#
_cell.length_a   1.000
_cell.length_b   1.000
_cell.length_c   1.000
_cell.angle_alpha   90.00
_cell.angle_beta   90.00
_cell.angle_gamma   90.00
#
_symmetry.space_group_name_H-M   'P 1'
#
loop_
_entity.id
_entity.type
_entity.pdbx_description
1 polymer ?
#
loop_
_entity_poly.entity_id
_entity_poly.type
_entity_poly.pdbx_seq_one_letter_code
_entity_poly.pdbx_strand_id
1 'polypeptide(L)'
;MLLALWNDCTRTLTISNAGSVQPVLVTREGSLTNAIETQTLKVEGFPLGLFPDATYDEMVLSLVPGDLVVFFSDGITDAINSRGEEFGSERLHNLLQHHPTAAATAQGAVAAILEAVTTHQSGAEHFDDETLVALRVR
;
A
#
# COMPACT_ATOMS: atom_id res chain seq x y z
N MET A 1 3.36 -13.81 -0.50
CA MET A 1 1.88 -13.74 -0.65
C MET A 1 1.30 -12.94 0.52
N LEU A 2 0.30 -12.10 0.25
CA LEU A 2 -0.45 -11.39 1.29
C LEU A 2 -1.93 -11.76 1.15
N LEU A 3 -2.57 -12.10 2.27
CA LEU A 3 -4.01 -12.34 2.36
C LEU A 3 -4.65 -11.20 3.14
N ALA A 4 -5.69 -10.61 2.58
CA ALA A 4 -6.48 -9.59 3.24
C ALA A 4 -7.96 -9.94 3.17
N LEU A 5 -8.63 -9.98 4.31
CA LEU A 5 -10.06 -10.29 4.43
C LEU A 5 -10.80 -9.07 4.98
N TRP A 6 -11.70 -8.52 4.18
CA TRP A 6 -12.58 -7.42 4.59
C TRP A 6 -13.91 -7.92 5.10
N ASN A 7 -14.33 -7.46 6.27
CA ASN A 7 -15.67 -7.68 6.81
C ASN A 7 -16.43 -6.34 6.84
N ASP A 8 -17.39 -6.20 5.92
CA ASP A 8 -18.16 -4.97 5.76
C ASP A 8 -19.10 -4.67 6.93
N CYS A 9 -19.62 -5.73 7.60
CA CYS A 9 -20.53 -5.56 8.74
C CYS A 9 -19.82 -4.99 9.97
N THR A 10 -18.59 -5.43 10.23
CA THR A 10 -17.79 -5.00 11.38
C THR A 10 -16.78 -3.92 11.02
N ARG A 11 -16.61 -3.61 9.73
CA ARG A 11 -15.58 -2.72 9.20
C ARG A 11 -14.18 -3.09 9.68
N THR A 12 -13.91 -4.39 9.68
CA THR A 12 -12.59 -4.91 10.06
C THR A 12 -11.87 -5.48 8.86
N LEU A 13 -10.58 -5.19 8.79
CA LEU A 13 -9.65 -5.75 7.82
C LEU A 13 -8.68 -6.67 8.56
N THR A 14 -8.70 -7.95 8.25
CA THR A 14 -7.72 -8.92 8.75
C THR A 14 -6.66 -9.14 7.69
N ILE A 15 -5.39 -9.01 8.06
CA ILE A 15 -4.25 -9.16 7.15
C ILE A 15 -3.31 -10.21 7.72
N SER A 16 -2.86 -11.13 6.86
CA SER A 16 -1.76 -12.05 7.12
C SER A 16 -0.76 -11.98 5.97
N ASN A 17 0.52 -11.90 6.29
CA ASN A 17 1.57 -11.70 5.29
C ASN A 17 2.55 -12.89 5.28
N ALA A 18 2.87 -13.34 4.08
CA ALA A 18 3.83 -14.41 3.82
C ALA A 18 4.91 -13.91 2.84
N GLY A 19 5.73 -12.96 3.32
CA GLY A 19 6.89 -12.43 2.60
C GLY A 19 6.58 -11.44 1.47
N SER A 20 5.41 -10.79 1.50
CA SER A 20 5.10 -9.69 0.58
C SER A 20 5.43 -8.32 1.16
N VAL A 21 5.44 -7.32 0.30
CA VAL A 21 5.58 -5.91 0.69
C VAL A 21 4.45 -5.52 1.66
N GLN A 22 4.77 -4.69 2.64
CA GLN A 22 3.84 -4.24 3.66
C GLN A 22 2.86 -3.20 3.09
N PRO A 23 1.55 -3.35 3.32
CA PRO A 23 0.57 -2.39 2.85
C PRO A 23 0.66 -1.05 3.60
N VAL A 24 0.11 -0.02 2.97
CA VAL A 24 0.05 1.32 3.56
C VAL A 24 -1.40 1.67 3.90
N LEU A 25 -1.62 2.06 5.16
CA LEU A 25 -2.87 2.66 5.62
C LEU A 25 -2.77 4.18 5.49
N VAL A 26 -3.80 4.77 4.92
CA VAL A 26 -3.99 6.23 4.83
C VAL A 26 -5.22 6.59 5.63
N THR A 27 -5.05 7.39 6.66
CA THR A 27 -6.12 7.87 7.54
C THR A 27 -6.25 9.38 7.48
N ARG A 28 -7.42 9.87 7.80
CA ARG A 28 -7.62 11.31 8.07
C ARG A 28 -7.78 11.47 9.56
N GLU A 29 -6.87 12.17 10.18
CA GLU A 29 -7.03 12.53 11.58
C GLU A 29 -8.33 13.32 11.78
N GLY A 30 -9.19 12.84 12.70
CA GLY A 30 -10.45 13.48 13.07
C GLY A 30 -10.28 14.81 13.82
N SER A 31 -9.13 15.42 13.72
CA SER A 31 -8.78 16.69 14.34
C SER A 31 -9.01 17.87 13.39
N LEU A 32 -9.04 19.05 13.94
CA LEU A 32 -9.30 20.35 13.29
C LEU A 32 -8.43 20.67 12.05
N THR A 33 -7.43 19.85 11.75
CA THR A 33 -6.47 20.08 10.65
C THR A 33 -6.76 19.30 9.36
N ASN A 34 -7.66 18.29 9.37
CA ASN A 34 -7.87 17.39 8.22
C ASN A 34 -6.56 16.81 7.64
N ALA A 35 -5.53 16.66 8.46
CA ALA A 35 -4.25 16.11 8.01
C ALA A 35 -4.41 14.66 7.58
N ILE A 36 -3.76 14.32 6.47
CA ILE A 36 -3.69 12.95 5.98
C ILE A 36 -2.43 12.34 6.57
N GLU A 37 -2.59 11.21 7.25
CA GLU A 37 -1.48 10.42 7.78
C GLU A 37 -1.35 9.12 7.01
N THR A 38 -0.12 8.66 6.85
CA THR A 38 0.18 7.37 6.24
C THR A 38 0.99 6.51 7.18
N GLN A 39 0.61 5.24 7.30
CA GLN A 39 1.27 4.27 8.16
C GLN A 39 1.51 2.98 7.40
N THR A 40 2.73 2.45 7.45
CA THR A 40 3.03 1.09 6.99
C THR A 40 2.45 0.07 7.98
N LEU A 41 1.62 -0.85 7.49
CA LEU A 41 1.05 -1.93 8.29
C LEU A 41 2.06 -3.08 8.38
N LYS A 42 2.77 -3.15 9.50
CA LYS A 42 3.83 -4.15 9.72
C LYS A 42 3.22 -5.49 10.12
N VAL A 43 3.02 -6.37 9.14
CA VAL A 43 2.61 -7.77 9.34
C VAL A 43 3.75 -8.64 8.81
N GLU A 44 4.54 -9.18 9.70
CA GLU A 44 5.71 -9.98 9.32
C GLU A 44 5.32 -11.43 9.04
N GLY A 45 6.07 -12.08 8.14
CA GLY A 45 5.90 -13.49 7.83
C GLY A 45 6.89 -13.96 6.77
N PHE A 46 7.29 -15.20 6.87
CA PHE A 46 8.19 -15.84 5.91
C PHE A 46 7.47 -16.22 4.63
N PRO A 47 8.14 -16.22 3.47
CA PRO A 47 7.58 -16.77 2.24
C PRO A 47 7.02 -18.18 2.44
N LEU A 48 5.87 -18.45 1.81
CA LEU A 48 5.24 -19.77 1.88
C LEU A 48 6.19 -20.87 1.40
N GLY A 49 6.21 -21.98 2.14
CA GLY A 49 7.02 -23.14 1.78
C GLY A 49 8.51 -23.04 2.14
N LEU A 50 8.94 -21.91 2.73
CA LEU A 50 10.34 -21.76 3.16
C LEU A 50 10.65 -22.63 4.38
N PHE A 51 9.72 -22.72 5.33
CA PHE A 51 9.84 -23.56 6.52
C PHE A 51 8.59 -24.43 6.69
N PRO A 52 8.73 -25.75 7.02
CA PRO A 52 7.59 -26.66 7.12
C PRO A 52 6.63 -26.32 8.28
N ASP A 53 7.16 -25.73 9.37
CA ASP A 53 6.40 -25.41 10.58
C ASP A 53 6.16 -23.89 10.73
N ALA A 54 6.22 -23.12 9.63
CA ALA A 54 5.99 -21.69 9.67
C ALA A 54 4.57 -21.37 10.12
N THR A 55 4.44 -20.52 11.12
CA THR A 55 3.16 -19.91 11.53
C THR A 55 3.07 -18.48 10.99
N TYR A 56 1.85 -18.02 10.76
CA TYR A 56 1.58 -16.69 10.21
C TYR A 56 0.67 -15.93 11.16
N ASP A 57 1.13 -14.78 11.58
CA ASP A 57 0.35 -13.89 12.42
C ASP A 57 -0.73 -13.17 11.61
N GLU A 58 -1.79 -12.78 12.31
CA GLU A 58 -2.87 -11.97 11.76
C GLU A 58 -2.90 -10.61 12.45
N MET A 59 -3.02 -9.56 11.65
CA MET A 59 -3.32 -8.22 12.12
C MET A 59 -4.77 -7.90 11.83
N VAL A 60 -5.53 -7.50 12.85
CA VAL A 60 -6.93 -7.06 12.70
C VAL A 60 -7.00 -5.55 12.92
N LEU A 61 -7.51 -4.85 11.92
CA LEU A 61 -7.67 -3.39 11.93
C LEU A 61 -9.15 -3.04 11.88
N SER A 62 -9.60 -2.15 12.76
CA SER A 62 -10.90 -1.50 12.64
C SER A 62 -10.72 -0.21 11.82
N LEU A 63 -11.40 -0.15 10.67
CA LEU A 63 -11.32 0.99 9.77
C LEU A 63 -12.58 1.84 9.84
N VAL A 64 -12.44 3.14 9.63
CA VAL A 64 -13.55 4.08 9.62
C VAL A 64 -13.82 4.62 8.21
N PRO A 65 -15.02 5.16 7.94
CA PRO A 65 -15.30 5.81 6.65
C PRO A 65 -14.26 6.88 6.32
N GLY A 66 -13.67 6.74 5.12
CA GLY A 66 -12.59 7.62 4.69
C GLY A 66 -11.21 7.00 4.71
N ASP A 67 -10.99 5.96 5.51
CA ASP A 67 -9.73 5.23 5.51
C ASP A 67 -9.49 4.52 4.17
N LEU A 68 -8.23 4.47 3.78
CA LEU A 68 -7.77 3.85 2.54
C LEU A 68 -6.60 2.92 2.86
N VAL A 69 -6.66 1.68 2.39
CA VAL A 69 -5.52 0.75 2.46
C VAL A 69 -5.03 0.48 1.05
N VAL A 70 -3.73 0.62 0.85
CA VAL A 70 -3.06 0.37 -0.43
C VAL A 70 -2.16 -0.84 -0.29
N PHE A 71 -2.43 -1.86 -1.11
CA PHE A 71 -1.62 -3.05 -1.29
C PHE A 71 -0.88 -2.94 -2.62
N PHE A 72 0.37 -3.33 -2.66
CA PHE A 72 1.19 -3.21 -3.86
C PHE A 72 2.29 -4.29 -3.90
N SER A 73 2.79 -4.58 -5.10
CA SER A 73 3.98 -5.41 -5.30
C SER A 73 5.24 -4.57 -5.16
N ASP A 74 6.37 -5.22 -4.96
CA ASP A 74 7.70 -4.62 -4.96
C ASP A 74 8.02 -3.88 -6.26
N GLY A 75 7.48 -4.32 -7.41
CA GLY A 75 7.60 -3.59 -8.67
C GLY A 75 7.20 -2.11 -8.63
N ILE A 76 6.41 -1.69 -7.63
CA ILE A 76 6.09 -0.27 -7.40
C ILE A 76 7.25 0.46 -6.71
N THR A 77 7.79 -0.09 -5.63
CA THR A 77 8.86 0.55 -4.84
C THR A 77 10.23 0.40 -5.48
N ASP A 78 10.47 -0.72 -6.16
CA ASP A 78 11.75 -1.06 -6.78
C ASP A 78 11.86 -0.50 -8.21
N ALA A 79 10.80 0.16 -8.71
CA ALA A 79 10.81 0.87 -9.99
C ALA A 79 11.97 1.87 -10.06
N ILE A 80 12.87 1.71 -11.04
CA ILE A 80 14.07 2.52 -11.17
C ILE A 80 13.93 3.59 -12.26
N ASN A 81 14.58 4.73 -12.05
CA ASN A 81 14.71 5.75 -13.07
C ASN A 81 15.98 5.54 -13.95
N SER A 82 16.20 6.40 -14.93
CA SER A 82 17.37 6.36 -15.81
C SER A 82 18.73 6.52 -15.10
N ARG A 83 18.73 6.91 -13.81
CA ARG A 83 19.92 7.01 -12.96
C ARG A 83 20.10 5.80 -12.05
N GLY A 84 19.20 4.81 -12.12
CA GLY A 84 19.20 3.63 -11.26
C GLY A 84 18.70 3.89 -9.83
N GLU A 85 17.99 5.00 -9.59
CA GLU A 85 17.39 5.30 -8.29
C GLU A 85 16.00 4.67 -8.20
N GLU A 86 15.72 3.95 -7.10
CA GLU A 86 14.41 3.36 -6.82
C GLU A 86 13.34 4.43 -6.54
N PHE A 87 12.10 4.14 -6.85
CA PHE A 87 10.96 4.97 -6.45
C PHE A 87 10.87 5.05 -4.92
N GLY A 88 10.89 3.91 -4.26
CA GLY A 88 11.00 3.76 -2.83
C GLY A 88 9.71 4.07 -2.05
N SER A 89 9.65 3.54 -0.83
CA SER A 89 8.49 3.71 0.06
C SER A 89 8.27 5.16 0.48
N GLU A 90 9.33 5.95 0.62
CA GLU A 90 9.23 7.37 1.03
C GLU A 90 8.44 8.21 0.01
N ARG A 91 8.72 8.03 -1.28
CA ARG A 91 7.97 8.74 -2.34
C ARG A 91 6.51 8.29 -2.38
N LEU A 92 6.23 6.99 -2.15
CA LEU A 92 4.88 6.48 -2.06
C LEU A 92 4.10 7.11 -0.90
N HIS A 93 4.68 7.18 0.30
CA HIS A 93 4.06 7.82 1.46
C HIS A 93 3.82 9.31 1.20
N ASN A 94 4.81 10.04 0.70
CA ASN A 94 4.67 11.45 0.37
C ASN A 94 3.57 11.72 -0.66
N LEU A 95 3.48 10.86 -1.69
CA LEU A 95 2.41 10.95 -2.69
C LEU A 95 1.03 10.80 -2.04
N LEU A 96 0.84 9.75 -1.24
CA LEU A 96 -0.45 9.46 -0.59
C LEU A 96 -0.86 10.56 0.40
N GLN A 97 0.10 11.22 1.06
CA GLN A 97 -0.17 12.31 1.99
C GLN A 97 -0.52 13.64 1.29
N HIS A 98 0.13 13.95 0.20
CA HIS A 98 0.10 15.30 -0.35
C HIS A 98 -0.61 15.43 -1.69
N HIS A 99 -0.85 14.31 -2.41
CA HIS A 99 -1.54 14.38 -3.69
C HIS A 99 -3.06 14.58 -3.51
N PRO A 100 -3.67 15.60 -4.12
CA PRO A 100 -5.05 16.00 -3.84
C PRO A 100 -6.10 14.91 -4.01
N THR A 101 -5.90 14.01 -4.98
CA THR A 101 -6.86 12.95 -5.32
C THR A 101 -6.48 11.57 -4.79
N ALA A 102 -5.21 11.35 -4.41
CA ALA A 102 -4.71 10.03 -3.99
C ALA A 102 -5.44 9.50 -2.75
N ALA A 103 -5.70 10.34 -1.76
CA ALA A 103 -6.42 9.96 -0.55
C ALA A 103 -7.95 10.12 -0.66
N ALA A 104 -8.47 10.64 -1.77
CA ALA A 104 -9.90 10.93 -1.91
C ALA A 104 -10.72 9.71 -2.32
N THR A 105 -10.18 8.85 -3.19
CA THR A 105 -10.86 7.64 -3.69
C THR A 105 -9.85 6.52 -3.92
N ALA A 106 -10.29 5.26 -3.88
CA ALA A 106 -9.45 4.12 -4.22
C ALA A 106 -8.91 4.22 -5.66
N GLN A 107 -9.75 4.62 -6.60
CA GLN A 107 -9.35 4.81 -7.99
C GLN A 107 -8.34 5.96 -8.14
N GLY A 108 -8.52 7.05 -7.40
CA GLY A 108 -7.58 8.19 -7.38
C GLY A 108 -6.21 7.80 -6.84
N ALA A 109 -6.17 6.97 -5.80
CA ALA A 109 -4.91 6.43 -5.26
C ALA A 109 -4.15 5.61 -6.31
N VAL A 110 -4.83 4.65 -6.94
CA VAL A 110 -4.23 3.81 -7.98
C VAL A 110 -3.71 4.65 -9.15
N ALA A 111 -4.52 5.57 -9.66
CA ALA A 111 -4.13 6.43 -10.78
C ALA A 111 -2.91 7.31 -10.45
N ALA A 112 -2.90 7.94 -9.27
CA ALA A 112 -1.81 8.81 -8.85
C ALA A 112 -0.49 8.04 -8.65
N ILE A 113 -0.57 6.83 -8.06
CA ILE A 113 0.62 5.98 -7.88
C ILE A 113 1.20 5.56 -9.22
N LEU A 114 0.36 5.03 -10.13
CA LEU A 114 0.83 4.58 -11.45
C LEU A 114 1.42 5.73 -12.26
N GLU A 115 0.80 6.93 -12.23
CA GLU A 115 1.33 8.12 -12.90
C GLU A 115 2.70 8.52 -12.33
N ALA A 116 2.85 8.51 -11.01
CA ALA A 116 4.10 8.86 -10.35
C ALA A 116 5.23 7.86 -10.66
N VAL A 117 4.92 6.55 -10.63
CA VAL A 117 5.87 5.48 -10.96
C VAL A 117 6.27 5.58 -12.44
N THR A 118 5.31 5.70 -13.36
CA THR A 118 5.58 5.87 -14.80
C THR A 118 6.46 7.10 -15.07
N THR A 119 6.18 8.21 -14.39
CA THR A 119 6.99 9.44 -14.50
C THR A 119 8.41 9.23 -13.98
N HIS A 120 8.55 8.51 -12.86
CA HIS A 120 9.85 8.19 -12.28
C HIS A 120 10.68 7.28 -13.20
N GLN A 121 10.06 6.28 -13.81
CA GLN A 121 10.70 5.33 -14.73
C GLN A 121 11.01 5.94 -16.11
N SER A 122 10.64 7.18 -16.38
CA SER A 122 10.78 7.80 -17.69
C SER A 122 12.19 7.60 -18.27
N GLY A 123 12.28 6.80 -19.35
CA GLY A 123 13.54 6.45 -20.02
C GLY A 123 14.28 5.22 -19.45
N ALA A 124 13.72 4.52 -18.49
CA ALA A 124 14.23 3.24 -18.00
C ALA A 124 13.41 2.06 -18.55
N GLU A 125 14.00 0.85 -18.54
CA GLU A 125 13.26 -0.39 -18.82
C GLU A 125 12.43 -0.80 -17.60
N HIS A 126 11.21 -1.33 -17.86
CA HIS A 126 10.41 -1.97 -16.83
C HIS A 126 11.02 -3.33 -16.47
N PHE A 127 11.31 -3.55 -15.20
CA PHE A 127 11.98 -4.78 -14.73
C PHE A 127 11.05 -5.77 -14.05
N ASP A 128 9.87 -5.33 -13.56
CA ASP A 128 8.97 -6.19 -12.81
C ASP A 128 7.50 -5.78 -12.97
N ASP A 129 6.59 -6.69 -12.60
CA ASP A 129 5.15 -6.49 -12.69
C ASP A 129 4.66 -5.55 -11.58
N GLU A 130 3.94 -4.51 -11.99
CA GLU A 130 3.35 -3.52 -11.09
C GLU A 130 1.92 -3.91 -10.74
N THR A 131 1.69 -4.34 -9.50
CA THR A 131 0.36 -4.68 -9.01
C THR A 131 -0.06 -3.72 -7.91
N LEU A 132 -1.27 -3.17 -8.02
CA LEU A 132 -1.88 -2.26 -7.06
C LEU A 132 -3.32 -2.64 -6.77
N VAL A 133 -3.67 -2.67 -5.49
CA VAL A 133 -5.06 -2.80 -5.02
C VAL A 133 -5.30 -1.74 -3.95
N ALA A 134 -6.36 -0.96 -4.10
CA ALA A 134 -6.75 0.04 -3.12
C ALA A 134 -8.16 -0.26 -2.57
N LEU A 135 -8.28 -0.35 -1.25
CA LEU A 135 -9.53 -0.52 -0.53
C LEU A 135 -9.83 0.76 0.23
N ARG A 136 -10.98 1.39 -0.06
CA ARG A 136 -11.45 2.57 0.66
C ARG A 136 -12.77 2.30 1.35
N VAL A 137 -12.83 2.58 2.64
CA VAL A 137 -14.06 2.46 3.42
C VAL A 137 -15.02 3.62 3.10
N ARG A 138 -16.29 3.27 2.84
CA ARG A 138 -17.37 4.23 2.55
C ARG A 138 -18.25 4.46 3.76
#